data_0fb5d53efc9812ef4045d6122348f0e3
#
_entry.id   0fb5d53efc9812ef4045d6122348f0e3
#
_cell.length_a   1.000
_cell.length_b   1.000
_cell.length_c   1.000
_cell.angle_alpha   90.00
_cell.angle_beta   90.00
_cell.angle_gamma   90.00
#
_symmetry.space_group_name_H-M   'P 1'
#
loop_
_entity.id
_entity.type
_entity.pdbx_description
1 polymer ?
#
loop_
_entity_poly.entity_id
_entity_poly.type
_entity_poly.pdbx_seq_one_letter_code
_entity_poly.pdbx_strand_id
1 'polypeptide(L)'
;MNTKYSNWKMWYYVLCMVLTLQLAACSEETHDEYTAAPEIEDTYIDQLDALIAEMTDLQQNSDYGDKKGQYPTESRAILTDAIDDANRAVLLIKYQQPSPSESEKQRYVAEAKASIEQFKSTIRTEDAETTPAELFVDGRGDGGSYIDFGRSEEYVNFGTEGNQAFTVEFWVKVTKGGGKDQNVFLSTYMGGDGWRNGWMMYWRKDDNGVYRTTWGGLNTTNGDRDLWEPKFQISDDLNKWQHFVAVYSDEGLDGNSTLRAKLYLNGELKKEETVSPTTRVYQSGHYSDYSKPMTAFGRYMRVSDDLYEEGFSGYMKKIRIWKTAKGADYVKQSYEGTAEVTGKETDLAAGWDFTSKPSGTDNEIIDLTGRHTAKIIGTYKWERILE
;
A
#
# COMPACT_ATOMS: atom_id res chain seq x y z
N MET A 1 -25.71 43.27 37.10
CA MET A 1 -25.49 42.09 36.24
C MET A 1 -24.26 42.37 35.37
N ASN A 2 -23.06 42.22 35.88
CA ASN A 2 -21.77 42.34 35.17
C ASN A 2 -20.61 42.36 36.16
N THR A 3 -20.18 41.20 36.66
CA THR A 3 -18.96 41.13 37.48
C THR A 3 -18.34 39.71 37.47
N LYS A 4 -18.48 38.92 36.40
CA LYS A 4 -17.86 37.59 36.35
C LYS A 4 -16.82 37.40 35.23
N TYR A 5 -16.57 38.38 34.37
CA TYR A 5 -15.61 38.24 33.25
C TYR A 5 -14.24 38.88 33.47
N SER A 6 -14.05 39.59 34.57
CA SER A 6 -12.79 40.30 34.84
C SER A 6 -11.70 39.40 35.44
N ASN A 7 -12.06 38.32 36.16
CA ASN A 7 -11.07 37.55 36.92
C ASN A 7 -10.33 36.48 36.09
N TRP A 8 -10.90 36.04 34.97
CA TRP A 8 -10.24 35.00 34.14
C TRP A 8 -9.07 35.56 33.32
N LYS A 9 -9.19 36.79 32.81
CA LYS A 9 -8.07 37.41 32.05
C LYS A 9 -6.86 37.68 32.94
N MET A 10 -7.08 38.05 34.21
CA MET A 10 -6.01 38.29 35.16
C MET A 10 -5.25 37.01 35.53
N TRP A 11 -5.95 35.87 35.65
CA TRP A 11 -5.31 34.56 35.88
C TRP A 11 -4.52 34.07 34.67
N TYR A 12 -4.96 34.38 33.46
CA TYR A 12 -4.24 34.02 32.23
C TYR A 12 -2.91 34.76 32.09
N TYR A 13 -2.90 36.06 32.42
CA TYR A 13 -1.66 36.86 32.44
C TYR A 13 -0.70 36.45 33.56
N VAL A 14 -1.20 36.05 34.71
CA VAL A 14 -0.36 35.56 35.82
C VAL A 14 0.23 34.18 35.46
N LEU A 15 -0.54 33.32 34.85
CA LEU A 15 -0.06 32.00 34.39
C LEU A 15 0.99 32.13 33.27
N CYS A 16 0.78 33.03 32.30
CA CYS A 16 1.76 33.31 31.25
C CYS A 16 3.05 33.96 31.79
N MET A 17 2.95 34.84 32.80
CA MET A 17 4.14 35.43 33.43
C MET A 17 4.94 34.44 34.27
N VAL A 18 4.28 33.51 34.93
CA VAL A 18 4.98 32.43 35.67
C VAL A 18 5.66 31.45 34.73
N LEU A 19 5.04 31.12 33.55
CA LEU A 19 5.68 30.29 32.54
C LEU A 19 6.88 30.97 31.84
N THR A 20 6.81 32.30 31.63
CA THR A 20 7.94 33.03 31.03
C THR A 20 9.10 33.24 31.97
N LEU A 21 8.86 33.28 33.28
CA LEU A 21 9.92 33.37 34.29
C LEU A 21 10.63 32.03 34.54
N GLN A 22 9.98 30.90 34.23
CA GLN A 22 10.64 29.59 34.29
C GLN A 22 11.49 29.27 33.05
N LEU A 23 11.26 29.94 31.92
CA LEU A 23 12.08 29.78 30.71
C LEU A 23 13.35 30.66 30.70
N ALA A 24 13.45 31.63 31.60
CA ALA A 24 14.63 32.51 31.72
C ALA A 24 15.69 32.03 32.73
N ALA A 25 15.46 30.90 33.41
CA ALA A 25 16.38 30.38 34.43
C ALA A 25 17.19 29.13 33.97
N CYS A 26 17.10 28.77 32.68
CA CYS A 26 17.90 27.67 32.08
C CYS A 26 18.63 28.18 30.85
N SER A 27 19.50 29.19 31.03
CA SER A 27 20.54 29.50 30.06
C SER A 27 21.89 29.63 30.78
N GLU A 28 22.33 28.55 31.36
CA GLU A 28 23.75 28.24 31.41
C GLU A 28 23.96 27.21 30.33
N GLU A 29 24.49 27.64 29.19
CA GLU A 29 25.06 26.78 28.15
C GLU A 29 26.26 26.05 28.76
N THR A 30 26.02 24.89 29.35
CA THR A 30 27.02 23.87 29.30
C THR A 30 26.87 23.25 27.90
N HIS A 31 27.77 23.60 26.99
CA HIS A 31 28.11 22.76 25.88
C HIS A 31 28.63 21.45 26.48
N ASP A 32 27.72 20.56 26.86
CA ASP A 32 28.04 19.15 26.90
C ASP A 32 28.29 18.78 25.44
N GLU A 33 29.57 18.69 25.08
CA GLU A 33 29.97 17.93 23.91
C GLU A 33 29.18 16.62 23.96
N TYR A 34 28.27 16.46 23.01
CA TYR A 34 27.57 15.20 22.81
C TYR A 34 28.66 14.23 22.35
N THR A 35 29.40 13.68 23.29
CA THR A 35 30.26 12.54 23.03
C THR A 35 29.33 11.45 22.55
N ALA A 36 29.40 11.13 21.27
CA ALA A 36 28.72 9.99 20.71
C ALA A 36 28.90 8.82 21.66
N ALA A 37 27.81 8.20 22.08
CA ALA A 37 27.89 7.03 22.94
C ALA A 37 28.94 6.09 22.37
N PRO A 38 29.86 5.55 23.17
CA PRO A 38 30.91 4.69 22.65
C PRO A 38 30.27 3.58 21.82
N GLU A 39 30.78 3.38 20.61
CA GLU A 39 30.36 2.31 19.74
C GLU A 39 30.61 1.00 20.49
N ILE A 40 29.54 0.25 20.76
CA ILE A 40 29.65 -1.00 21.52
C ILE A 40 30.15 -2.05 20.52
N GLU A 41 31.44 -2.32 20.53
CA GLU A 41 32.02 -3.45 19.83
C GLU A 41 31.60 -4.75 20.55
N ASP A 42 30.66 -5.47 19.97
CA ASP A 42 30.21 -6.77 20.43
C ASP A 42 30.16 -7.74 19.23
N THR A 43 30.97 -8.79 19.28
CA THR A 43 31.07 -9.76 18.18
C THR A 43 29.76 -10.44 17.83
N TYR A 44 28.76 -10.46 18.72
CA TYR A 44 27.43 -10.97 18.43
C TYR A 44 26.59 -9.98 17.60
N ILE A 45 26.81 -8.67 17.76
CA ILE A 45 26.21 -7.66 16.89
C ILE A 45 26.69 -7.86 15.46
N ASP A 46 28.00 -7.97 15.26
CA ASP A 46 28.57 -8.20 13.92
C ASP A 46 28.04 -9.48 13.27
N GLN A 47 27.89 -10.55 14.06
CA GLN A 47 27.30 -11.80 13.57
C GLN A 47 25.84 -11.65 13.19
N LEU A 48 25.04 -10.95 14.01
CA LEU A 48 23.63 -10.71 13.72
C LEU A 48 23.46 -9.80 12.51
N ASP A 49 24.25 -8.74 12.39
CA ASP A 49 24.20 -7.83 11.24
C ASP A 49 24.55 -8.57 9.93
N ALA A 50 25.54 -9.46 9.95
CA ALA A 50 25.86 -10.31 8.81
C ALA A 50 24.71 -11.28 8.43
N LEU A 51 24.06 -11.87 9.43
CA LEU A 51 22.91 -12.77 9.22
C LEU A 51 21.68 -12.00 8.71
N ILE A 52 21.43 -10.79 9.21
CA ILE A 52 20.37 -9.91 8.70
C ILE A 52 20.61 -9.59 7.21
N ALA A 53 21.85 -9.29 6.84
CA ALA A 53 22.22 -9.05 5.45
C ALA A 53 21.99 -10.31 4.58
N GLU A 54 22.40 -11.51 5.03
CA GLU A 54 22.15 -12.77 4.33
C GLU A 54 20.65 -13.05 4.18
N MET A 55 19.87 -12.89 5.26
CA MET A 55 18.42 -13.10 5.23
C MET A 55 17.72 -12.12 4.28
N THR A 56 18.15 -10.86 4.27
CA THR A 56 17.63 -9.84 3.37
C THR A 56 17.94 -10.17 1.90
N ASP A 57 19.16 -10.62 1.61
CA ASP A 57 19.55 -11.05 0.26
C ASP A 57 18.72 -12.25 -0.19
N LEU A 58 18.59 -13.27 0.65
CA LEU A 58 17.75 -14.44 0.36
C LEU A 58 16.29 -14.05 0.13
N GLN A 59 15.74 -13.14 0.93
CA GLN A 59 14.37 -12.68 0.80
C GLN A 59 14.13 -11.95 -0.53
N GLN A 60 15.09 -11.13 -0.97
CA GLN A 60 14.95 -10.30 -2.17
C GLN A 60 15.30 -11.04 -3.47
N ASN A 61 16.30 -11.92 -3.42
CA ASN A 61 16.92 -12.49 -4.63
C ASN A 61 16.57 -13.96 -4.88
N SER A 62 15.89 -14.65 -3.95
CA SER A 62 15.41 -16.01 -4.20
C SER A 62 14.31 -16.04 -5.26
N ASP A 63 14.21 -17.16 -5.97
CA ASP A 63 13.17 -17.39 -6.96
C ASP A 63 11.93 -18.00 -6.29
N TYR A 64 10.84 -17.24 -6.26
CA TYR A 64 9.60 -17.63 -5.60
C TYR A 64 8.53 -18.03 -6.61
N GLY A 65 7.70 -18.99 -6.24
CA GLY A 65 6.60 -19.44 -7.10
C GLY A 65 6.18 -20.87 -6.84
N ASP A 66 5.46 -21.43 -7.81
CA ASP A 66 4.84 -22.75 -7.72
C ASP A 66 5.60 -23.86 -8.46
N LYS A 67 6.76 -23.54 -9.04
CA LYS A 67 7.55 -24.51 -9.80
C LYS A 67 8.62 -25.18 -8.95
N LYS A 68 8.98 -26.40 -9.34
CA LYS A 68 10.13 -27.09 -8.76
C LYS A 68 11.37 -26.21 -8.82
N GLY A 69 12.11 -26.17 -7.71
CA GLY A 69 13.31 -25.33 -7.56
C GLY A 69 13.01 -23.89 -7.11
N GLN A 70 11.77 -23.49 -7.06
CA GLN A 70 11.34 -22.21 -6.48
C GLN A 70 11.02 -22.37 -4.99
N TYR A 71 11.06 -21.26 -4.27
CA TYR A 71 10.58 -21.19 -2.89
C TYR A 71 9.08 -20.87 -2.87
N PRO A 72 8.29 -21.49 -1.98
CA PRO A 72 6.91 -21.05 -1.75
C PRO A 72 6.88 -19.58 -1.35
N THR A 73 5.94 -18.79 -1.89
CA THR A 73 5.85 -17.35 -1.59
C THR A 73 5.67 -17.10 -0.09
N GLU A 74 4.92 -17.96 0.58
CA GLU A 74 4.69 -17.92 2.04
C GLU A 74 5.96 -18.15 2.87
N SER A 75 7.00 -18.77 2.31
CA SER A 75 8.27 -18.97 3.03
C SER A 75 9.03 -17.68 3.32
N ARG A 76 8.69 -16.58 2.64
CA ARG A 76 9.26 -15.26 2.93
C ARG A 76 9.00 -14.79 4.36
N ALA A 77 7.87 -15.19 4.95
CA ALA A 77 7.53 -14.85 6.34
C ALA A 77 8.60 -15.36 7.31
N ILE A 78 9.19 -16.52 7.04
CA ILE A 78 10.28 -17.08 7.86
C ILE A 78 11.45 -16.09 7.97
N LEU A 79 11.84 -15.49 6.85
CA LEU A 79 12.93 -14.52 6.83
C LEU A 79 12.52 -13.16 7.39
N THR A 80 11.29 -12.71 7.12
CA THR A 80 10.76 -11.45 7.67
C THR A 80 10.78 -11.48 9.19
N ASP A 81 10.19 -12.50 9.78
CA ASP A 81 10.13 -12.66 11.24
C ASP A 81 11.55 -12.77 11.85
N ALA A 82 12.44 -13.53 11.20
CA ALA A 82 13.81 -13.70 11.66
C ALA A 82 14.65 -12.41 11.56
N ILE A 83 14.45 -11.59 10.54
CA ILE A 83 15.09 -10.27 10.41
C ILE A 83 14.61 -9.35 11.53
N ASP A 84 13.31 -9.32 11.81
CA ASP A 84 12.76 -8.50 12.88
C ASP A 84 13.26 -8.94 14.26
N ASP A 85 13.32 -10.25 14.51
CA ASP A 85 13.86 -10.79 15.77
C ASP A 85 15.36 -10.52 15.91
N ALA A 86 16.14 -10.67 14.85
CA ALA A 86 17.57 -10.36 14.87
C ALA A 86 17.84 -8.86 15.10
N ASN A 87 17.09 -7.97 14.43
CA ASN A 87 17.16 -6.53 14.69
C ASN A 87 16.81 -6.19 16.14
N ARG A 88 15.78 -6.84 16.70
CA ARG A 88 15.42 -6.68 18.10
C ARG A 88 16.55 -7.15 19.03
N ALA A 89 17.17 -8.28 18.71
CA ALA A 89 18.31 -8.80 19.49
C ALA A 89 19.49 -7.82 19.48
N VAL A 90 19.84 -7.23 18.33
CA VAL A 90 20.86 -6.17 18.22
C VAL A 90 20.54 -5.00 19.15
N LEU A 91 19.28 -4.53 19.17
CA LEU A 91 18.86 -3.44 20.05
C LEU A 91 18.95 -3.83 21.53
N LEU A 92 18.59 -5.06 21.89
CA LEU A 92 18.73 -5.56 23.27
C LEU A 92 20.20 -5.61 23.71
N ILE A 93 21.09 -6.10 22.86
CA ILE A 93 22.53 -6.14 23.16
C ILE A 93 23.09 -4.72 23.33
N LYS A 94 22.70 -3.78 22.47
CA LYS A 94 23.18 -2.39 22.51
C LYS A 94 22.67 -1.59 23.72
N TYR A 95 21.41 -1.77 24.09
CA TYR A 95 20.73 -0.79 24.95
C TYR A 95 20.10 -1.36 26.22
N GLN A 96 19.90 -2.67 26.33
CA GLN A 96 19.28 -3.26 27.52
C GLN A 96 20.26 -3.26 28.71
N GLN A 97 19.75 -2.91 29.91
CA GLN A 97 20.52 -2.97 31.15
C GLN A 97 19.77 -3.85 32.17
N PRO A 98 20.38 -4.92 32.71
CA PRO A 98 21.69 -5.44 32.31
C PRO A 98 21.66 -6.00 30.89
N SER A 99 22.82 -5.99 30.21
CA SER A 99 22.97 -6.57 28.88
C SER A 99 22.64 -8.08 28.90
N PRO A 100 22.06 -8.63 27.79
CA PRO A 100 21.82 -10.05 27.68
C PRO A 100 23.07 -10.90 28.01
N SER A 101 22.85 -12.03 28.65
CA SER A 101 23.93 -12.99 28.98
C SER A 101 24.54 -13.58 27.70
N GLU A 102 25.77 -14.08 27.80
CA GLU A 102 26.44 -14.74 26.70
C GLU A 102 25.61 -15.89 26.09
N SER A 103 24.90 -16.66 26.92
CA SER A 103 24.00 -17.72 26.46
C SER A 103 22.80 -17.21 25.69
N GLU A 104 22.26 -16.05 26.06
CA GLU A 104 21.16 -15.40 25.31
C GLU A 104 21.63 -14.85 23.97
N LYS A 105 22.80 -14.20 23.95
CA LYS A 105 23.40 -13.72 22.69
C LYS A 105 23.69 -14.86 21.72
N GLN A 106 24.26 -15.97 22.22
CA GLN A 106 24.48 -17.20 21.43
C GLN A 106 23.18 -17.77 20.90
N ARG A 107 22.09 -17.74 21.68
CA ARG A 107 20.78 -18.19 21.26
C ARG A 107 20.25 -17.33 20.11
N TYR A 108 20.32 -16.01 20.17
CA TYR A 108 19.87 -15.12 19.09
C TYR A 108 20.56 -15.42 17.76
N VAL A 109 21.87 -15.60 17.78
CA VAL A 109 22.66 -15.99 16.58
C VAL A 109 22.23 -17.37 16.06
N ALA A 110 22.02 -18.33 16.97
CA ALA A 110 21.61 -19.68 16.59
C ALA A 110 20.18 -19.70 15.97
N GLU A 111 19.26 -18.93 16.52
CA GLU A 111 17.88 -18.79 16.01
C GLU A 111 17.89 -18.16 14.60
N ALA A 112 18.65 -17.10 14.38
CA ALA A 112 18.78 -16.49 13.05
C ALA A 112 19.36 -17.48 12.01
N LYS A 113 20.40 -18.24 12.37
CA LYS A 113 20.94 -19.30 11.50
C LYS A 113 19.92 -20.40 11.21
N ALA A 114 19.19 -20.83 12.23
CA ALA A 114 18.17 -21.86 12.08
C ALA A 114 17.05 -21.42 11.13
N SER A 115 16.65 -20.15 11.17
CA SER A 115 15.65 -19.58 10.25
C SER A 115 16.13 -19.56 8.80
N ILE A 116 17.41 -19.29 8.54
CA ILE A 116 18.00 -19.40 7.20
C ILE A 116 17.93 -20.84 6.69
N GLU A 117 18.30 -21.81 7.50
CA GLU A 117 18.23 -23.24 7.12
C GLU A 117 16.78 -23.71 6.96
N GLN A 118 15.88 -23.26 7.81
CA GLN A 118 14.44 -23.50 7.67
C GLN A 118 13.94 -22.95 6.33
N PHE A 119 14.26 -21.71 6.00
CA PHE A 119 13.88 -21.12 4.71
C PHE A 119 14.44 -21.94 3.54
N LYS A 120 15.75 -22.23 3.53
CA LYS A 120 16.38 -23.02 2.48
C LYS A 120 15.74 -24.40 2.31
N SER A 121 15.23 -25.00 3.37
CA SER A 121 14.57 -26.30 3.32
C SER A 121 13.18 -26.27 2.67
N THR A 122 12.58 -25.08 2.51
CA THR A 122 11.24 -24.94 1.88
C THR A 122 11.26 -25.01 0.36
N ILE A 123 12.44 -25.07 -0.27
CA ILE A 123 12.55 -25.15 -1.73
C ILE A 123 11.70 -26.31 -2.30
N ARG A 124 10.90 -26.03 -3.30
CA ARG A 124 10.00 -27.04 -3.89
C ARG A 124 10.78 -28.13 -4.61
N THR A 125 10.50 -29.37 -4.25
CA THR A 125 11.05 -30.55 -4.91
C THR A 125 10.24 -30.99 -6.13
N GLU A 126 9.01 -30.48 -6.27
CA GLU A 126 8.08 -30.70 -7.36
C GLU A 126 7.21 -29.45 -7.56
N ASP A 127 6.52 -29.36 -8.71
CA ASP A 127 5.57 -28.28 -8.96
C ASP A 127 4.42 -28.34 -7.95
N ALA A 128 3.97 -27.18 -7.43
CA ALA A 128 2.80 -27.13 -6.56
C ALA A 128 1.54 -27.49 -7.36
N GLU A 129 0.64 -28.23 -6.75
CA GLU A 129 -0.71 -28.39 -7.27
C GLU A 129 -1.50 -27.09 -7.02
N THR A 130 -1.46 -26.18 -8.00
CA THR A 130 -2.32 -24.99 -7.95
C THR A 130 -3.66 -25.30 -8.61
N THR A 131 -4.74 -25.05 -7.93
CA THR A 131 -6.07 -25.13 -8.54
C THR A 131 -6.44 -23.75 -9.08
N PRO A 132 -6.53 -23.56 -10.42
CA PRO A 132 -7.01 -22.32 -10.99
C PRO A 132 -8.37 -21.94 -10.40
N ALA A 133 -8.48 -20.72 -9.87
CA ALA A 133 -9.69 -20.26 -9.23
C ALA A 133 -9.84 -18.75 -9.38
N GLU A 134 -11.08 -18.27 -9.34
CA GLU A 134 -11.41 -16.84 -9.28
C GLU A 134 -11.86 -16.51 -7.84
N LEU A 135 -11.34 -15.42 -7.30
CA LEU A 135 -11.74 -14.92 -5.99
C LEU A 135 -13.00 -14.06 -6.11
N PHE A 136 -14.12 -14.57 -5.60
CA PHE A 136 -15.34 -13.79 -5.40
C PHE A 136 -15.35 -13.13 -4.04
N VAL A 137 -15.71 -11.84 -4.00
CA VAL A 137 -15.91 -11.08 -2.75
C VAL A 137 -17.29 -10.42 -2.77
N ASP A 138 -18.08 -10.58 -1.70
CA ASP A 138 -19.38 -9.93 -1.54
C ASP A 138 -19.25 -8.62 -0.75
N GLY A 139 -18.75 -7.59 -1.42
CA GLY A 139 -18.44 -6.28 -0.83
C GLY A 139 -19.64 -5.34 -0.65
N ARG A 140 -20.88 -5.85 -0.70
CA ARG A 140 -22.07 -5.02 -0.58
C ARG A 140 -22.42 -4.66 0.86
N GLY A 141 -22.88 -3.42 1.04
CA GLY A 141 -23.43 -2.94 2.30
C GLY A 141 -22.40 -2.34 3.26
N ASP A 142 -22.89 -1.74 4.31
CA ASP A 142 -22.08 -1.13 5.36
C ASP A 142 -21.42 -2.27 6.17
N GLY A 143 -20.11 -2.23 6.31
CA GLY A 143 -19.34 -3.32 6.92
C GLY A 143 -19.22 -4.57 6.03
N GLY A 144 -19.41 -4.43 4.73
CA GLY A 144 -19.28 -5.52 3.75
C GLY A 144 -17.88 -6.11 3.69
N SER A 145 -17.74 -7.13 2.85
CA SER A 145 -16.46 -7.80 2.67
C SER A 145 -15.56 -7.00 1.75
N TYR A 146 -14.27 -7.06 1.96
CA TYR A 146 -13.28 -6.31 1.19
C TYR A 146 -11.92 -6.99 1.23
N ILE A 147 -10.99 -6.52 0.43
CA ILE A 147 -9.59 -6.89 0.52
C ILE A 147 -8.84 -5.73 1.15
N ASP A 148 -8.09 -6.02 2.20
CA ASP A 148 -7.16 -5.12 2.88
C ASP A 148 -5.75 -5.46 2.41
N PHE A 149 -5.11 -4.54 1.68
CA PHE A 149 -3.73 -4.71 1.19
C PHE A 149 -2.67 -4.24 2.18
N GLY A 150 -3.09 -3.88 3.37
CA GLY A 150 -2.21 -3.26 4.34
C GLY A 150 -1.88 -1.82 3.99
N ARG A 151 -1.04 -1.25 4.83
CA ARG A 151 -0.63 0.13 4.78
C ARG A 151 0.81 0.20 4.30
N SER A 152 1.05 0.89 3.18
CA SER A 152 2.39 1.10 2.64
C SER A 152 2.48 2.44 1.92
N GLU A 153 3.58 3.17 2.16
CA GLU A 153 3.88 4.38 1.40
C GLU A 153 4.08 4.07 -0.09
N GLU A 154 4.48 2.86 -0.43
CA GLU A 154 4.68 2.44 -1.82
C GLU A 154 3.40 2.45 -2.66
N TYR A 155 2.23 2.47 -2.03
CA TYR A 155 0.94 2.57 -2.75
C TYR A 155 0.54 4.00 -3.07
N VAL A 156 1.19 5.00 -2.48
CA VAL A 156 0.78 6.40 -2.59
C VAL A 156 1.93 7.36 -2.86
N ASN A 157 3.18 6.99 -2.56
CA ASN A 157 4.35 7.82 -2.76
C ASN A 157 5.19 7.28 -3.93
N PHE A 158 5.12 7.96 -5.05
CA PHE A 158 5.74 7.56 -6.32
C PHE A 158 6.88 8.48 -6.74
N GLY A 159 7.45 9.21 -5.80
CA GLY A 159 8.52 10.16 -6.03
C GLY A 159 8.36 11.43 -5.21
N THR A 160 9.10 12.48 -5.57
CA THR A 160 8.96 13.80 -4.95
C THR A 160 7.77 14.55 -5.54
N GLU A 161 7.16 15.45 -4.78
CA GLU A 161 6.08 16.31 -5.27
C GLU A 161 6.52 17.07 -6.53
N GLY A 162 5.67 17.03 -7.54
CA GLY A 162 5.96 17.58 -8.86
C GLY A 162 6.72 16.63 -9.80
N ASN A 163 7.11 15.45 -9.33
CA ASN A 163 7.93 14.49 -10.08
C ASN A 163 7.43 13.04 -9.88
N GLN A 164 6.18 12.87 -9.50
CA GLN A 164 5.58 11.57 -9.29
C GLN A 164 4.98 11.03 -10.58
N ALA A 165 5.20 9.73 -10.83
CA ALA A 165 4.58 9.03 -11.94
C ALA A 165 4.16 7.63 -11.49
N PHE A 166 2.97 7.17 -11.89
CA PHE A 166 2.50 5.86 -11.51
C PHE A 166 1.44 5.29 -12.46
N THR A 167 1.25 4.00 -12.38
CA THR A 167 0.21 3.28 -13.09
C THR A 167 -0.48 2.32 -12.13
N VAL A 168 -1.80 2.30 -12.18
CA VAL A 168 -2.64 1.33 -11.48
C VAL A 168 -3.40 0.52 -12.51
N GLU A 169 -3.30 -0.80 -12.46
CA GLU A 169 -4.04 -1.69 -13.35
C GLU A 169 -4.68 -2.85 -12.59
N PHE A 170 -5.80 -3.32 -13.09
CA PHE A 170 -6.48 -4.52 -12.59
C PHE A 170 -7.52 -5.03 -13.57
N TRP A 171 -7.88 -6.29 -13.40
CA TRP A 171 -9.06 -6.88 -14.00
C TRP A 171 -10.19 -6.95 -12.99
N VAL A 172 -11.41 -6.66 -13.42
CA VAL A 172 -12.60 -6.73 -12.59
C VAL A 172 -13.80 -7.30 -13.36
N LYS A 173 -14.63 -8.05 -12.65
CA LYS A 173 -15.94 -8.52 -13.12
C LYS A 173 -16.95 -8.23 -12.01
N VAL A 174 -17.87 -7.30 -12.26
CA VAL A 174 -18.89 -6.85 -11.30
C VAL A 174 -20.14 -7.70 -11.47
N THR A 175 -20.57 -8.40 -10.44
CA THR A 175 -21.82 -9.17 -10.47
C THR A 175 -22.99 -8.39 -9.92
N LYS A 176 -22.73 -7.50 -8.95
CA LYS A 176 -23.76 -6.65 -8.35
C LYS A 176 -23.13 -5.41 -7.71
N GLY A 177 -23.68 -4.24 -7.98
CA GLY A 177 -23.35 -3.01 -7.28
C GLY A 177 -23.88 -2.96 -5.85
N GLY A 178 -23.25 -2.15 -5.00
CA GLY A 178 -23.55 -2.03 -3.58
C GLY A 178 -24.76 -1.20 -3.21
N GLY A 179 -25.37 -0.52 -4.18
CA GLY A 179 -26.55 0.32 -3.94
C GLY A 179 -26.23 1.78 -3.54
N LYS A 180 -24.97 2.13 -3.36
CA LYS A 180 -24.49 3.51 -3.24
C LYS A 180 -24.22 4.09 -4.64
N ASP A 181 -24.09 5.42 -4.74
CA ASP A 181 -23.79 6.09 -6.00
C ASP A 181 -22.43 5.70 -6.57
N GLN A 182 -21.46 5.52 -5.69
CA GLN A 182 -20.11 5.07 -6.03
C GLN A 182 -19.93 3.60 -5.65
N ASN A 183 -19.14 2.91 -6.45
CA ASN A 183 -18.73 1.53 -6.19
C ASN A 183 -17.24 1.47 -6.46
N VAL A 184 -16.46 1.36 -5.42
CA VAL A 184 -15.01 1.53 -5.48
C VAL A 184 -14.33 0.21 -5.81
N PHE A 185 -13.56 0.19 -6.88
CA PHE A 185 -12.74 -0.96 -7.28
C PHE A 185 -11.53 -1.10 -6.37
N LEU A 186 -10.74 -0.03 -6.30
CA LEU A 186 -9.46 0.00 -5.61
C LEU A 186 -9.20 1.42 -5.08
N SER A 187 -8.70 1.55 -3.84
CA SER A 187 -8.56 2.84 -3.20
C SER A 187 -7.48 2.89 -2.13
N THR A 188 -6.70 3.95 -2.17
CA THR A 188 -5.92 4.45 -1.03
C THR A 188 -6.55 5.73 -0.46
N TYR A 189 -7.66 6.17 -1.05
CA TYR A 189 -8.27 7.46 -0.78
C TYR A 189 -9.02 7.48 0.53
N MET A 190 -8.85 8.56 1.25
CA MET A 190 -9.57 8.88 2.47
C MET A 190 -10.18 10.28 2.37
N GLY A 191 -11.49 10.36 2.48
CA GLY A 191 -12.24 11.59 2.22
C GLY A 191 -12.97 12.21 3.41
N GLY A 192 -13.06 11.52 4.56
CA GLY A 192 -14.01 11.87 5.62
C GLY A 192 -13.59 12.99 6.56
N ASP A 193 -12.33 13.05 6.96
CA ASP A 193 -11.87 13.97 8.02
C ASP A 193 -11.28 15.29 7.47
N GLY A 194 -11.75 15.70 6.30
CA GLY A 194 -11.34 16.95 5.67
C GLY A 194 -10.02 16.88 4.91
N TRP A 195 -9.38 15.75 4.87
CA TRP A 195 -8.21 15.47 4.06
C TRP A 195 -8.58 14.52 2.92
N ARG A 196 -8.21 14.87 1.71
CA ARG A 196 -8.48 14.09 0.51
C ARG A 196 -7.15 13.61 -0.04
N ASN A 197 -6.62 12.53 0.55
CA ASN A 197 -5.31 11.97 0.22
C ASN A 197 -5.42 10.73 -0.65
N GLY A 198 -4.37 10.46 -1.40
CA GLY A 198 -4.27 9.27 -2.21
C GLY A 198 -5.07 9.31 -3.51
N TRP A 199 -5.48 8.15 -3.94
CA TRP A 199 -6.20 7.94 -5.19
C TRP A 199 -7.26 6.85 -5.01
N MET A 200 -8.28 6.85 -5.89
CA MET A 200 -9.23 5.74 -5.99
C MET A 200 -9.71 5.56 -7.43
N MET A 201 -10.05 4.32 -7.76
CA MET A 201 -10.79 3.97 -8.97
C MET A 201 -12.16 3.45 -8.59
N TYR A 202 -13.19 4.01 -9.21
CA TYR A 202 -14.56 3.65 -8.93
C TYR A 202 -15.44 3.78 -10.17
N TRP A 203 -16.61 3.19 -10.14
CA TRP A 203 -17.67 3.41 -11.13
C TRP A 203 -18.95 3.86 -10.44
N ARG A 204 -19.73 4.60 -11.16
CA ARG A 204 -21.05 5.01 -10.71
C ARG A 204 -22.02 5.11 -11.89
N LYS A 205 -23.30 4.97 -11.59
CA LYS A 205 -24.37 5.30 -12.50
C LYS A 205 -24.64 6.80 -12.40
N ASP A 206 -24.60 7.52 -13.52
CA ASP A 206 -24.93 8.94 -13.53
C ASP A 206 -26.44 9.16 -13.54
N ASP A 207 -26.86 10.44 -13.48
CA ASP A 207 -28.27 10.84 -13.45
C ASP A 207 -29.07 10.40 -14.69
N ASN A 208 -28.38 10.10 -15.79
CA ASN A 208 -28.96 9.57 -17.02
C ASN A 208 -28.96 8.04 -17.08
N GLY A 209 -28.49 7.39 -16.03
CA GLY A 209 -28.39 5.94 -15.97
C GLY A 209 -27.16 5.35 -16.65
N VAL A 210 -26.21 6.17 -17.05
CA VAL A 210 -24.97 5.74 -17.72
C VAL A 210 -23.91 5.43 -16.68
N TYR A 211 -23.27 4.26 -16.83
CA TYR A 211 -22.14 3.90 -15.99
C TYR A 211 -20.90 4.69 -16.41
N ARG A 212 -20.22 5.26 -15.44
CA ARG A 212 -18.95 5.93 -15.62
C ARG A 212 -17.91 5.29 -14.72
N THR A 213 -16.74 5.01 -15.26
CA THR A 213 -15.59 4.79 -14.43
C THR A 213 -14.89 6.11 -14.21
N THR A 214 -14.33 6.28 -13.05
CA THR A 214 -13.57 7.46 -12.68
C THR A 214 -12.26 7.00 -12.11
N TRP A 215 -11.17 7.57 -12.61
CA TRP A 215 -10.00 7.78 -11.81
C TRP A 215 -10.33 8.99 -10.95
N GLY A 216 -10.98 8.74 -9.86
CA GLY A 216 -11.39 9.80 -8.99
C GLY A 216 -10.57 9.84 -7.74
N GLY A 217 -10.54 11.00 -7.10
CA GLY A 217 -9.84 11.16 -5.86
C GLY A 217 -8.35 11.27 -5.99
N LEU A 218 -7.82 11.63 -7.17
CA LEU A 218 -6.47 12.16 -7.25
C LEU A 218 -6.45 13.47 -6.49
N ASN A 219 -5.82 13.47 -5.32
CA ASN A 219 -5.58 14.71 -4.64
C ASN A 219 -4.49 15.49 -5.38
N THR A 220 -4.91 16.41 -6.20
CA THR A 220 -4.00 17.29 -6.96
C THR A 220 -4.31 18.71 -6.58
N THR A 221 -3.52 19.37 -5.77
CA THR A 221 -3.82 20.74 -5.43
C THR A 221 -2.65 21.68 -5.39
N ASN A 222 -2.97 22.94 -5.67
CA ASN A 222 -2.24 24.13 -5.26
C ASN A 222 -2.72 24.57 -3.85
N GLY A 223 -2.71 23.66 -2.87
CA GLY A 223 -3.07 23.97 -1.49
C GLY A 223 -4.55 23.84 -1.12
N ASP A 224 -5.45 23.65 -2.05
CA ASP A 224 -6.88 23.40 -1.79
C ASP A 224 -7.22 21.93 -2.00
N ARG A 225 -7.96 21.33 -1.09
CA ARG A 225 -8.40 19.93 -1.03
C ARG A 225 -9.28 19.51 -2.23
N ASP A 226 -8.80 19.79 -3.44
CA ASP A 226 -9.58 19.60 -4.65
C ASP A 226 -9.32 18.22 -5.26
N LEU A 227 -10.37 17.54 -5.65
CA LEU A 227 -10.30 16.26 -6.33
C LEU A 227 -10.28 16.48 -7.81
N TRP A 228 -9.34 15.86 -8.46
CA TRP A 228 -9.32 15.77 -9.90
C TRP A 228 -9.84 14.41 -10.34
N GLU A 229 -10.82 14.41 -11.22
CA GLU A 229 -11.57 13.21 -11.60
C GLU A 229 -11.58 12.99 -13.12
N PRO A 230 -10.46 12.55 -13.73
CA PRO A 230 -10.50 12.04 -15.10
C PRO A 230 -11.51 10.90 -15.22
N LYS A 231 -12.39 10.96 -16.20
CA LYS A 231 -13.50 10.00 -16.34
C LYS A 231 -13.90 9.76 -17.78
N PHE A 232 -14.41 8.58 -18.04
CA PHE A 232 -15.05 8.23 -19.32
C PHE A 232 -16.29 7.39 -19.09
N GLN A 233 -17.15 7.34 -20.11
CA GLN A 233 -18.36 6.52 -20.08
C GLN A 233 -18.00 5.06 -20.38
N ILE A 234 -18.48 4.14 -19.55
CA ILE A 234 -18.35 2.71 -19.79
C ILE A 234 -19.49 2.28 -20.71
N SER A 235 -19.14 1.77 -21.89
CA SER A 235 -20.08 1.13 -22.82
C SER A 235 -20.10 -0.39 -22.68
N ASP A 236 -19.11 -0.96 -21.98
CA ASP A 236 -18.93 -2.39 -21.86
C ASP A 236 -19.71 -2.97 -20.68
N ASP A 237 -20.06 -4.24 -20.80
CA ASP A 237 -20.77 -5.00 -19.77
C ASP A 237 -19.83 -5.33 -18.60
N LEU A 238 -20.03 -4.67 -17.48
CA LEU A 238 -19.22 -4.90 -16.26
C LEU A 238 -19.41 -6.30 -15.66
N ASN A 239 -20.45 -7.05 -16.06
CA ASN A 239 -20.61 -8.46 -15.66
C ASN A 239 -19.70 -9.44 -16.44
N LYS A 240 -18.82 -8.89 -17.26
CA LYS A 240 -17.72 -9.59 -17.91
C LYS A 240 -16.39 -9.08 -17.38
N TRP A 241 -15.34 -9.84 -17.58
CA TRP A 241 -14.01 -9.36 -17.26
C TRP A 241 -13.64 -8.13 -18.06
N GLN A 242 -13.27 -7.06 -17.36
CA GLN A 242 -12.81 -5.80 -17.93
C GLN A 242 -11.43 -5.49 -17.36
N HIS A 243 -10.53 -5.04 -18.21
CA HIS A 243 -9.19 -4.60 -17.83
C HIS A 243 -9.13 -3.09 -17.75
N PHE A 244 -8.90 -2.54 -16.57
CA PHE A 244 -8.73 -1.11 -16.33
C PHE A 244 -7.28 -0.77 -16.10
N VAL A 245 -6.79 0.29 -16.75
CA VAL A 245 -5.48 0.86 -16.49
C VAL A 245 -5.60 2.38 -16.42
N ALA A 246 -4.98 2.93 -15.40
CA ALA A 246 -4.88 4.35 -15.24
C ALA A 246 -3.42 4.76 -15.06
N VAL A 247 -2.97 5.70 -15.87
CA VAL A 247 -1.60 6.20 -15.93
C VAL A 247 -1.58 7.66 -15.54
N TYR A 248 -0.63 8.06 -14.70
CA TYR A 248 -0.44 9.43 -14.25
C TYR A 248 1.03 9.84 -14.25
N SER A 249 1.29 11.14 -14.51
CA SER A 249 2.59 11.75 -14.34
C SER A 249 2.50 13.25 -14.03
N ASP A 250 3.22 13.72 -13.01
CA ASP A 250 3.36 15.14 -12.68
C ASP A 250 4.09 15.92 -13.78
N GLU A 251 5.03 15.29 -14.47
CA GLU A 251 5.79 15.91 -15.56
C GLU A 251 5.03 15.95 -16.89
N GLY A 252 3.98 15.15 -16.98
CA GLY A 252 3.21 14.95 -18.21
C GLY A 252 3.51 13.62 -18.89
N LEU A 253 2.73 13.31 -19.91
CA LEU A 253 2.79 12.07 -20.68
C LEU A 253 3.08 12.36 -22.15
N ASP A 254 3.75 11.44 -22.83
CA ASP A 254 4.09 11.51 -24.27
C ASP A 254 4.78 12.81 -24.69
N GLY A 255 5.60 13.40 -23.82
CA GLY A 255 6.27 14.67 -24.08
C GLY A 255 5.37 15.91 -23.98
N ASN A 256 4.12 15.75 -23.57
CA ASN A 256 3.19 16.85 -23.34
C ASN A 256 3.04 17.12 -21.82
N SER A 257 3.64 18.20 -21.35
CA SER A 257 3.65 18.58 -19.93
C SER A 257 2.28 18.91 -19.34
N THR A 258 1.26 19.12 -20.15
CA THR A 258 -0.11 19.35 -19.68
C THR A 258 -0.95 18.08 -19.63
N LEU A 259 -0.58 17.05 -20.38
CA LEU A 259 -1.27 15.77 -20.39
C LEU A 259 -0.85 14.96 -19.15
N ARG A 260 -1.70 14.88 -18.15
CA ARG A 260 -1.36 14.32 -16.83
C ARG A 260 -1.89 12.92 -16.61
N ALA A 261 -2.99 12.53 -17.24
CA ALA A 261 -3.54 11.21 -17.08
C ALA A 261 -4.06 10.59 -18.38
N LYS A 262 -3.95 9.27 -18.43
CA LYS A 262 -4.53 8.42 -19.47
C LYS A 262 -5.31 7.29 -18.81
N LEU A 263 -6.53 7.05 -19.31
CA LEU A 263 -7.36 5.94 -18.86
C LEU A 263 -7.59 4.97 -20.00
N TYR A 264 -7.43 3.70 -19.72
CA TYR A 264 -7.61 2.63 -20.68
C TYR A 264 -8.65 1.63 -20.19
N LEU A 265 -9.38 1.06 -21.12
CA LEU A 265 -10.29 -0.06 -20.91
C LEU A 265 -10.03 -1.11 -21.99
N ASN A 266 -9.77 -2.35 -21.56
CA ASN A 266 -9.50 -3.49 -22.45
C ASN A 266 -8.37 -3.23 -23.47
N GLY A 267 -7.28 -2.62 -23.01
CA GLY A 267 -6.14 -2.29 -23.84
C GLY A 267 -6.28 -1.04 -24.70
N GLU A 268 -7.48 -0.43 -24.76
CA GLU A 268 -7.76 0.74 -25.57
C GLU A 268 -7.78 2.03 -24.77
N LEU A 269 -7.18 3.10 -25.29
CA LEU A 269 -7.23 4.43 -24.70
C LEU A 269 -8.65 4.99 -24.80
N LYS A 270 -9.27 5.30 -23.65
CA LYS A 270 -10.62 5.86 -23.55
C LYS A 270 -10.62 7.34 -23.20
N LYS A 271 -9.59 7.81 -22.49
CA LYS A 271 -9.53 9.20 -22.05
C LYS A 271 -8.10 9.67 -21.90
N GLU A 272 -7.84 10.84 -22.43
CA GLU A 272 -6.69 11.68 -22.09
C GLU A 272 -7.18 12.88 -21.30
N GLU A 273 -6.49 13.24 -20.24
CA GLU A 273 -6.87 14.38 -19.41
C GLU A 273 -5.70 15.33 -19.21
N THR A 274 -5.94 16.59 -19.55
CA THR A 274 -4.99 17.67 -19.39
C THR A 274 -5.36 18.53 -18.20
N VAL A 275 -4.35 19.15 -17.57
CA VAL A 275 -4.55 20.16 -16.55
C VAL A 275 -4.10 21.52 -17.01
N SER A 276 -4.89 22.52 -16.64
CA SER A 276 -4.52 23.92 -16.81
C SER A 276 -4.96 24.66 -15.54
N PRO A 277 -4.05 25.34 -14.84
CA PRO A 277 -2.63 25.50 -15.12
C PRO A 277 -1.80 24.24 -14.88
N THR A 278 -0.60 24.18 -15.43
CA THR A 278 0.34 23.05 -15.37
C THR A 278 0.94 22.81 -13.97
N THR A 279 0.56 23.59 -12.99
CA THR A 279 1.05 23.54 -11.61
C THR A 279 0.32 22.53 -10.71
N ARG A 280 -0.72 21.88 -11.22
CA ARG A 280 -1.43 20.85 -10.46
C ARG A 280 -0.63 19.54 -10.45
N VAL A 281 -0.26 19.08 -9.27
CA VAL A 281 0.54 17.88 -9.05
C VAL A 281 -0.17 16.94 -8.06
N TYR A 282 0.15 15.66 -8.14
CA TYR A 282 -0.38 14.67 -7.22
C TYR A 282 0.21 14.88 -5.81
N GLN A 283 -0.65 14.85 -4.81
CA GLN A 283 -0.26 14.96 -3.41
C GLN A 283 -0.41 13.62 -2.70
N SER A 284 0.71 13.02 -2.39
CA SER A 284 0.79 11.83 -1.55
C SER A 284 0.84 12.15 -0.04
N GLY A 285 1.00 13.45 0.31
CA GLY A 285 1.21 13.91 1.67
C GLY A 285 0.13 13.51 2.67
N HIS A 286 0.47 13.41 3.95
CA HIS A 286 -0.37 12.99 5.07
C HIS A 286 -0.76 11.51 5.10
N TYR A 287 -0.19 10.67 4.24
CA TYR A 287 -0.50 9.24 4.25
C TYR A 287 -0.17 8.58 5.59
N SER A 288 0.96 8.92 6.21
CA SER A 288 1.39 8.34 7.48
C SER A 288 0.44 8.63 8.65
N ASP A 289 -0.17 9.82 8.65
CA ASP A 289 -0.96 10.31 9.78
C ASP A 289 -2.44 9.95 9.70
N TYR A 290 -3.00 9.93 8.49
CA TYR A 290 -4.45 9.85 8.29
C TYR A 290 -4.92 8.76 7.33
N SER A 291 -4.03 8.05 6.63
CA SER A 291 -4.46 7.06 5.67
C SER A 291 -4.81 5.73 6.30
N LYS A 292 -5.81 5.11 5.74
CA LYS A 292 -6.17 3.71 5.96
C LYS A 292 -5.41 2.82 4.98
N PRO A 293 -5.46 1.49 5.13
CA PRO A 293 -4.91 0.57 4.15
C PRO A 293 -5.45 0.84 2.74
N MET A 294 -4.69 0.44 1.72
CA MET A 294 -5.26 0.28 0.39
C MET A 294 -6.31 -0.83 0.44
N THR A 295 -7.46 -0.61 -0.18
CA THR A 295 -8.56 -1.57 -0.16
C THR A 295 -9.14 -1.80 -1.55
N ALA A 296 -9.72 -2.98 -1.77
CA ALA A 296 -10.56 -3.29 -2.93
C ALA A 296 -11.96 -3.72 -2.50
N PHE A 297 -12.93 -3.64 -3.40
CA PHE A 297 -14.35 -3.90 -3.18
C PHE A 297 -15.02 -2.89 -2.24
N GLY A 298 -14.50 -1.66 -2.20
CA GLY A 298 -14.96 -0.55 -1.38
C GLY A 298 -13.80 0.27 -0.82
N ARG A 299 -14.11 1.24 0.04
CA ARG A 299 -13.12 2.12 0.66
C ARG A 299 -13.46 2.47 2.11
N TYR A 300 -12.48 2.88 2.86
CA TYR A 300 -12.71 3.55 4.14
C TYR A 300 -13.23 4.97 3.91
N MET A 301 -14.31 5.31 4.58
CA MET A 301 -14.92 6.65 4.51
C MET A 301 -14.29 7.61 5.51
N ARG A 302 -13.98 7.13 6.71
CA ARG A 302 -13.38 7.92 7.78
C ARG A 302 -12.38 7.12 8.59
N VAL A 303 -11.34 7.79 9.05
CA VAL A 303 -10.32 7.18 9.92
C VAL A 303 -10.87 6.94 11.32
N SER A 304 -11.66 7.91 11.84
CA SER A 304 -12.08 7.96 13.23
C SER A 304 -12.98 6.81 13.67
N ASP A 305 -13.78 6.27 12.77
CA ASP A 305 -14.82 5.29 13.10
C ASP A 305 -14.73 3.97 12.32
N ASP A 306 -13.64 3.76 11.59
CA ASP A 306 -13.43 2.55 10.79
C ASP A 306 -14.55 2.26 9.78
N LEU A 307 -15.27 3.29 9.35
CA LEU A 307 -16.40 3.14 8.46
C LEU A 307 -15.94 2.73 7.06
N TYR A 308 -16.42 1.57 6.62
CA TYR A 308 -16.16 1.02 5.29
C TYR A 308 -17.44 0.99 4.46
N GLU A 309 -17.43 1.59 3.29
CA GLU A 309 -18.60 1.75 2.41
C GLU A 309 -18.26 1.63 0.92
N GLU A 310 -19.27 1.80 0.10
CA GLU A 310 -19.20 1.90 -1.36
C GLU A 310 -18.64 0.65 -2.03
N GLY A 311 -18.95 -0.51 -1.45
CA GLY A 311 -18.55 -1.80 -1.97
C GLY A 311 -19.42 -2.30 -3.13
N PHE A 312 -18.96 -3.34 -3.78
CA PHE A 312 -19.68 -4.10 -4.79
C PHE A 312 -19.37 -5.60 -4.63
N SER A 313 -20.15 -6.45 -5.29
CA SER A 313 -19.88 -7.89 -5.33
C SER A 313 -19.32 -8.27 -6.69
N GLY A 314 -18.32 -9.12 -6.70
CA GLY A 314 -17.70 -9.56 -7.95
C GLY A 314 -16.32 -10.18 -7.75
N TYR A 315 -15.48 -10.03 -8.75
CA TYR A 315 -14.17 -10.64 -8.84
C TYR A 315 -13.13 -9.59 -9.26
N MET A 316 -11.92 -9.74 -8.75
CA MET A 316 -10.76 -8.97 -9.21
C MET A 316 -9.55 -9.90 -9.38
N LYS A 317 -8.68 -9.56 -10.32
CA LYS A 317 -7.42 -10.26 -10.54
C LYS A 317 -6.38 -9.36 -11.18
N LYS A 318 -5.11 -9.81 -11.14
CA LYS A 318 -3.96 -9.13 -11.75
C LYS A 318 -3.90 -7.64 -11.39
N ILE A 319 -4.00 -7.35 -10.10
CA ILE A 319 -3.83 -5.98 -9.58
C ILE A 319 -2.34 -5.66 -9.61
N ARG A 320 -1.96 -4.49 -10.15
CA ARG A 320 -0.58 -4.00 -10.23
C ARG A 320 -0.52 -2.52 -9.91
N ILE A 321 0.45 -2.16 -9.09
CA ILE A 321 0.80 -0.77 -8.77
C ILE A 321 2.23 -0.54 -9.24
N TRP A 322 2.41 0.35 -10.21
CA TRP A 322 3.71 0.69 -10.77
C TRP A 322 4.15 2.08 -10.34
N LYS A 323 5.43 2.24 -10.03
CA LYS A 323 6.07 3.54 -9.70
C LYS A 323 6.48 4.33 -10.95
N THR A 324 5.92 4.00 -12.09
CA THR A 324 6.19 4.61 -13.39
C THR A 324 4.91 4.77 -14.21
N ALA A 325 4.92 5.71 -15.12
CA ALA A 325 3.88 5.86 -16.14
C ALA A 325 4.12 4.86 -17.27
N LYS A 326 3.35 3.76 -17.30
CA LYS A 326 3.45 2.74 -18.36
C LYS A 326 2.90 3.26 -19.69
N GLY A 327 3.61 2.94 -20.76
CA GLY A 327 3.20 3.32 -22.12
C GLY A 327 2.06 2.44 -22.68
N ALA A 328 1.47 2.89 -23.79
CA ALA A 328 0.36 2.20 -24.45
C ALA A 328 0.69 0.75 -24.87
N ASP A 329 1.93 0.50 -25.29
CA ASP A 329 2.37 -0.86 -25.67
C ASP A 329 2.33 -1.82 -24.49
N TYR A 330 2.76 -1.39 -23.30
CA TYR A 330 2.64 -2.19 -22.08
C TYR A 330 1.16 -2.48 -21.76
N VAL A 331 0.30 -1.46 -21.80
CA VAL A 331 -1.13 -1.61 -21.53
C VAL A 331 -1.78 -2.63 -22.47
N LYS A 332 -1.42 -2.58 -23.75
CA LYS A 332 -1.90 -3.54 -24.74
C LYS A 332 -1.39 -4.95 -24.44
N GLN A 333 -0.10 -5.13 -24.18
CA GLN A 333 0.49 -6.42 -23.83
C GLN A 333 -0.12 -7.00 -22.54
N SER A 334 -0.38 -6.17 -21.55
CA SER A 334 -1.03 -6.60 -20.31
C SER A 334 -2.46 -7.09 -20.56
N TYR A 335 -3.23 -6.38 -21.38
CA TYR A 335 -4.56 -6.81 -21.80
C TYR A 335 -4.53 -8.13 -22.58
N GLU A 336 -3.61 -8.27 -23.53
CA GLU A 336 -3.44 -9.48 -24.35
C GLU A 336 -2.84 -10.66 -23.57
N GLY A 337 -2.37 -10.41 -22.34
CA GLY A 337 -1.76 -11.45 -21.49
C GLY A 337 -0.35 -11.82 -21.90
N THR A 338 0.33 -11.00 -22.71
CA THR A 338 1.71 -11.22 -23.18
C THR A 338 2.75 -10.47 -22.34
N ALA A 339 2.33 -9.52 -21.47
CA ALA A 339 3.21 -8.91 -20.49
C ALA A 339 3.46 -9.91 -19.34
N GLU A 340 4.72 -10.29 -19.13
CA GLU A 340 5.13 -11.04 -17.96
C GLU A 340 5.39 -10.07 -16.80
N VAL A 341 4.83 -10.37 -15.62
CA VAL A 341 5.08 -9.65 -14.38
C VAL A 341 5.49 -10.68 -13.34
N THR A 342 6.75 -10.61 -12.94
CA THR A 342 7.40 -11.63 -12.11
C THR A 342 7.52 -11.25 -10.65
N GLY A 343 7.30 -9.95 -10.34
CA GLY A 343 7.52 -9.38 -9.01
C GLY A 343 8.97 -8.89 -8.79
N LYS A 344 9.86 -9.08 -9.79
CA LYS A 344 11.26 -8.64 -9.74
C LYS A 344 11.50 -7.30 -10.43
N GLU A 345 10.46 -6.72 -11.03
CA GLU A 345 10.53 -5.43 -11.71
C GLU A 345 10.80 -4.32 -10.69
N THR A 346 11.82 -3.52 -10.94
CA THR A 346 12.27 -2.46 -10.00
C THR A 346 11.25 -1.34 -9.81
N ASP A 347 10.36 -1.17 -10.77
CA ASP A 347 9.30 -0.17 -10.75
C ASP A 347 7.92 -0.76 -10.34
N LEU A 348 7.83 -2.04 -9.98
CA LEU A 348 6.63 -2.63 -9.41
C LEU A 348 6.58 -2.35 -7.90
N ALA A 349 5.64 -1.52 -7.47
CA ALA A 349 5.38 -1.28 -6.06
C ALA A 349 4.74 -2.50 -5.40
N ALA A 350 3.71 -3.07 -6.04
CA ALA A 350 3.02 -4.26 -5.57
C ALA A 350 2.22 -4.93 -6.69
N GLY A 351 1.95 -6.23 -6.55
CA GLY A 351 1.15 -6.97 -7.52
C GLY A 351 0.52 -8.24 -6.96
N TRP A 352 -0.78 -8.45 -7.20
CA TRP A 352 -1.51 -9.66 -6.78
C TRP A 352 -2.25 -10.28 -7.95
N ASP A 353 -2.17 -11.59 -8.09
CA ASP A 353 -2.81 -12.30 -9.20
C ASP A 353 -4.26 -12.71 -8.93
N PHE A 354 -4.56 -13.28 -7.77
CA PHE A 354 -5.88 -13.84 -7.43
C PHE A 354 -6.45 -14.80 -8.48
N THR A 355 -5.57 -15.58 -9.12
CA THR A 355 -5.92 -16.52 -10.21
C THR A 355 -5.84 -17.98 -9.79
N SER A 356 -5.38 -18.24 -8.57
CA SER A 356 -5.33 -19.55 -7.95
C SER A 356 -5.62 -19.46 -6.47
N LYS A 357 -6.29 -20.47 -5.93
CA LYS A 357 -6.52 -20.58 -4.48
C LYS A 357 -5.22 -21.00 -3.81
N PRO A 358 -4.75 -20.28 -2.76
CA PRO A 358 -3.61 -20.70 -1.97
C PRO A 358 -3.81 -22.07 -1.32
N SER A 359 -2.74 -22.83 -1.19
CA SER A 359 -2.77 -24.15 -0.53
C SER A 359 -2.85 -24.09 0.98
N GLY A 360 -2.49 -22.94 1.58
CA GLY A 360 -2.49 -22.68 3.02
C GLY A 360 -3.69 -21.85 3.48
N THR A 361 -3.43 -20.75 4.20
CA THR A 361 -4.45 -19.80 4.62
C THR A 361 -5.01 -19.09 3.39
N ASP A 362 -6.27 -19.28 3.08
CA ASP A 362 -6.86 -18.85 1.80
C ASP A 362 -7.41 -17.42 1.80
N ASN A 363 -7.26 -16.71 2.91
CA ASN A 363 -7.61 -15.30 3.05
C ASN A 363 -6.39 -14.37 3.20
N GLU A 364 -5.17 -14.89 3.14
CA GLU A 364 -3.95 -14.10 3.14
C GLU A 364 -3.15 -14.40 1.87
N ILE A 365 -2.92 -13.38 1.06
CA ILE A 365 -2.29 -13.51 -0.23
C ILE A 365 -1.06 -12.58 -0.27
N ILE A 366 0.11 -13.18 -0.35
CA ILE A 366 1.35 -12.43 -0.52
C ILE A 366 1.42 -11.95 -1.97
N ASP A 367 1.88 -10.72 -2.15
CA ASP A 367 2.03 -10.12 -3.47
C ASP A 367 3.23 -10.71 -4.24
N LEU A 368 3.28 -10.48 -5.54
CA LEU A 368 4.36 -11.00 -6.40
C LEU A 368 5.75 -10.51 -5.98
N THR A 369 5.84 -9.30 -5.40
CA THR A 369 7.12 -8.77 -4.89
C THR A 369 7.53 -9.41 -3.58
N GLY A 370 6.56 -10.04 -2.88
CA GLY A 370 6.70 -10.66 -1.56
C GLY A 370 6.86 -9.68 -0.40
N ARG A 371 6.63 -8.41 -0.65
CA ARG A 371 6.73 -7.35 0.37
C ARG A 371 5.42 -7.05 1.06
N HIS A 372 4.30 -7.44 0.46
CA HIS A 372 2.97 -7.04 0.91
C HIS A 372 2.03 -8.22 0.99
N THR A 373 1.19 -8.25 2.03
CA THR A 373 0.19 -9.29 2.22
C THR A 373 -1.20 -8.67 2.14
N ALA A 374 -2.02 -9.13 1.20
CA ALA A 374 -3.44 -8.82 1.15
C ALA A 374 -4.22 -9.75 2.06
N LYS A 375 -5.17 -9.19 2.82
CA LYS A 375 -6.10 -9.95 3.68
C LYS A 375 -7.52 -9.81 3.16
N ILE A 376 -8.18 -10.94 2.93
CA ILE A 376 -9.59 -10.96 2.54
C ILE A 376 -10.43 -10.97 3.82
N ILE A 377 -11.28 -9.96 3.96
CA ILE A 377 -12.12 -9.74 5.14
C ILE A 377 -13.58 -10.02 4.79
N GLY A 378 -14.28 -10.76 5.65
CA GLY A 378 -15.72 -11.00 5.51
C GLY A 378 -16.07 -12.20 4.62
N THR A 379 -17.10 -12.06 3.79
CA THR A 379 -17.64 -13.17 2.98
C THR A 379 -17.00 -13.20 1.61
N TYR A 380 -16.29 -14.26 1.32
CA TYR A 380 -15.63 -14.52 0.04
C TYR A 380 -15.69 -16.01 -0.30
N LYS A 381 -15.37 -16.35 -1.52
CA LYS A 381 -15.17 -17.74 -1.97
C LYS A 381 -14.18 -17.81 -3.12
N TRP A 382 -13.41 -18.88 -3.15
CA TRP A 382 -12.62 -19.27 -4.31
C TRP A 382 -13.45 -20.19 -5.19
N GLU A 383 -13.75 -19.75 -6.40
CA GLU A 383 -14.52 -20.52 -7.37
C GLU A 383 -13.57 -21.16 -8.39
N ARG A 384 -13.60 -22.49 -8.46
CA ARG A 384 -12.78 -23.22 -9.43
C ARG A 384 -13.19 -22.84 -10.86
N ILE A 385 -12.20 -22.50 -11.67
CA ILE A 385 -12.40 -22.34 -13.12
C ILE A 385 -12.53 -23.74 -13.70
N LEU A 386 -13.70 -24.06 -14.23
CA LEU A 386 -13.91 -25.26 -15.02
C LEU A 386 -13.46 -24.95 -16.45
N GLU A 387 -12.47 -25.68 -16.93
CA GLU A 387 -12.02 -25.64 -18.33
C GLU A 387 -13.11 -26.11 -19.30
#